data_a5b3f7fb2edf1914632a01f6bf298402
#
_entry.id   a5b3f7fb2edf1914632a01f6bf298402
#
_cell.length_a   1.000
_cell.length_b   1.000
_cell.length_c   1.000
_cell.angle_alpha   90.00
_cell.angle_beta   90.00
_cell.angle_gamma   90.00
#
_symmetry.space_group_name_H-M   'P 1'
#
loop_
_entity.id
_entity.type
_entity.pdbx_description
1 polymer ?
#
loop_
_entity_poly.entity_id
_entity_poly.type
_entity_poly.pdbx_seq_one_letter_code
_entity_poly.pdbx_strand_id
1 'polypeptide(L)' 'PYDGRPATVGNGVMAGIAVDSRDKVDRIHGKALELGGKDEGAPGLRAEGGEGFYAAYFRDLDGNKLDVFCYD' A
#
# COMPACT_ATOMS: atom_id res chain seq x y z
N PRO A 1 0.56 4.88 17.95
CA PRO A 1 -0.10 4.76 16.65
C PRO A 1 -0.79 6.06 16.24
N TYR A 2 -0.88 6.32 14.97
CA TYR A 2 -1.44 7.56 14.45
C TYR A 2 -2.91 7.78 14.78
N ASP A 3 -3.66 6.73 15.06
CA ASP A 3 -5.09 6.80 15.37
C ASP A 3 -5.39 6.96 16.87
N GLY A 4 -4.35 7.08 17.69
CA GLY A 4 -4.50 7.26 19.13
C GLY A 4 -4.94 6.04 19.92
N ARG A 5 -5.10 4.90 19.27
CA ARG A 5 -5.45 3.64 19.95
C ARG A 5 -4.19 2.94 20.45
N PRO A 6 -4.34 2.00 21.39
CA PRO A 6 -3.20 1.16 21.76
C PRO A 6 -2.62 0.48 20.54
N ALA A 7 -1.31 0.27 20.54
CA ALA A 7 -0.65 -0.39 19.43
C ALA A 7 -1.16 -1.82 19.27
N THR A 8 -1.59 -2.13 18.05
CA THR A 8 -2.02 -3.48 17.66
C THR A 8 -1.45 -3.77 16.28
N VAL A 9 -1.63 -4.99 15.81
CA VAL A 9 -1.15 -5.34 14.47
C VAL A 9 -1.78 -4.41 13.44
N GLY A 10 -0.95 -3.72 12.67
CA GLY A 10 -1.37 -2.91 11.55
C GLY A 10 -1.85 -1.50 11.84
N ASN A 11 -1.94 -1.09 13.11
CA ASN A 11 -2.41 0.27 13.39
C ASN A 11 -1.31 1.28 13.67
N GLY A 12 -0.06 0.85 13.70
CA GLY A 12 1.08 1.73 13.93
C GLY A 12 2.19 1.58 12.91
N VAL A 13 1.97 0.78 11.87
CA VAL A 13 3.01 0.45 10.89
C VAL A 13 2.46 0.54 9.49
N MET A 14 3.22 1.21 8.62
CA MET A 14 2.98 1.17 7.18
C MET A 14 4.34 1.13 6.49
N ALA A 15 4.62 0.04 5.79
CA ALA A 15 5.86 -0.11 5.03
C ALA A 15 5.61 0.23 3.56
N GLY A 16 6.56 0.91 2.94
CA GLY A 16 6.47 1.30 1.55
C GLY A 16 7.39 0.48 0.66
N ILE A 17 6.88 0.05 -0.48
CA ILE A 17 7.64 -0.68 -1.49
C ILE A 17 7.76 0.21 -2.73
N ALA A 18 8.96 0.72 -3.00
CA ALA A 18 9.21 1.56 -4.17
C ALA A 18 9.50 0.68 -5.38
N VAL A 19 8.82 0.95 -6.48
CA VAL A 19 9.04 0.25 -7.75
C VAL A 19 9.23 1.28 -8.87
N ASP A 20 9.62 0.82 -10.05
CA ASP A 20 10.01 1.71 -11.14
C ASP A 20 8.97 1.85 -12.26
N SER A 21 7.79 1.27 -12.08
CA SER A 21 6.73 1.40 -13.08
C SER A 21 5.35 1.19 -12.48
N ARG A 22 4.34 1.78 -13.13
CA ARG A 22 2.94 1.58 -12.73
C ARG A 22 2.53 0.12 -12.89
N ASP A 23 3.05 -0.55 -13.92
CA ASP A 23 2.75 -1.95 -14.14
C ASP A 23 3.17 -2.82 -12.95
N LYS A 24 4.32 -2.51 -12.36
CA LYS A 24 4.79 -3.22 -11.17
C LYS A 24 3.91 -2.94 -9.96
N VAL A 25 3.43 -1.69 -9.80
CA VAL A 25 2.47 -1.37 -8.73
C VAL A 25 1.22 -2.25 -8.88
N ASP A 26 0.66 -2.30 -10.08
CA ASP A 26 -0.56 -3.08 -10.35
C ASP A 26 -0.34 -4.56 -10.05
N ARG A 27 0.79 -5.11 -10.50
CA ARG A 27 1.09 -6.53 -10.32
C ARG A 27 1.31 -6.91 -8.86
N ILE A 28 2.03 -6.08 -8.12
CA ILE A 28 2.30 -6.37 -6.71
C ILE A 28 1.02 -6.29 -5.90
N HIS A 29 0.20 -5.26 -6.14
CA HIS A 29 -1.09 -5.14 -5.46
C HIS A 29 -1.98 -6.35 -5.77
N GLY A 30 -2.10 -6.71 -7.05
CA GLY A 30 -2.91 -7.86 -7.45
C GLY A 30 -2.41 -9.16 -6.84
N LYS A 31 -1.09 -9.34 -6.80
CA LYS A 31 -0.49 -10.53 -6.19
C LYS A 31 -0.76 -10.60 -4.70
N ALA A 32 -0.68 -9.45 -4.01
CA ALA A 32 -0.97 -9.41 -2.58
C ALA A 32 -2.40 -9.85 -2.28
N LEU A 33 -3.36 -9.38 -3.08
CA LEU A 33 -4.76 -9.78 -2.91
C LEU A 33 -4.97 -11.26 -3.24
N GLU A 34 -4.31 -11.75 -4.28
CA GLU A 34 -4.35 -13.16 -4.67
C GLU A 34 -3.87 -14.07 -3.53
N LEU A 35 -2.86 -13.62 -2.77
CA LEU A 35 -2.30 -14.37 -1.66
C LEU A 35 -3.09 -14.22 -0.35
N GLY A 36 -4.22 -13.52 -0.38
CA GLY A 36 -5.11 -13.38 0.78
C GLY A 36 -5.07 -12.05 1.49
N GLY A 37 -4.29 -11.10 0.99
CA GLY A 37 -4.27 -9.75 1.54
C GLY A 37 -5.57 -9.00 1.30
N LYS A 38 -5.76 -7.91 2.02
CA LYS A 38 -6.96 -7.08 1.87
C LYS A 38 -6.64 -5.81 1.10
N ASP A 39 -7.55 -5.42 0.22
CA ASP A 39 -7.45 -4.16 -0.51
C ASP A 39 -7.72 -2.98 0.45
N GLU A 40 -6.81 -2.00 0.43
CA GLU A 40 -6.94 -0.75 1.18
C GLU A 40 -6.84 0.47 0.27
N GLY A 41 -6.80 0.25 -1.03
CA GLY A 41 -6.73 1.30 -2.04
C GLY A 41 -6.16 0.77 -3.34
N ALA A 42 -7.03 0.59 -4.35
CA ALA A 42 -6.63 0.09 -5.66
C ALA A 42 -5.57 1.01 -6.31
N PRO A 43 -4.74 0.48 -7.23
CA PRO A 43 -3.73 1.30 -7.91
C PRO A 43 -4.33 2.54 -8.54
N GLY A 44 -3.67 3.67 -8.35
CA GLY A 44 -4.10 4.93 -8.94
C GLY A 44 -3.20 6.08 -8.54
N LEU A 45 -3.38 7.22 -9.19
CA LEU A 45 -2.67 8.44 -8.84
C LEU A 45 -3.19 8.97 -7.51
N ARG A 46 -2.26 9.41 -6.66
CA ARG A 46 -2.57 9.92 -5.33
C ARG A 46 -2.01 11.34 -5.18
N ALA A 47 -2.89 12.28 -4.87
CA ALA A 47 -2.50 13.68 -4.73
C ALA A 47 -1.56 13.92 -3.55
N GLU A 48 -1.70 13.16 -2.48
CA GLU A 48 -0.92 13.34 -1.26
C GLU A 48 0.57 13.09 -1.43
N GLY A 49 0.95 12.32 -2.44
CA GLY A 49 2.36 12.04 -2.73
C GLY A 49 3.00 12.98 -3.73
N GLY A 50 2.25 13.95 -4.25
CA GLY A 50 2.74 14.87 -5.25
C GLY A 50 2.43 14.42 -6.68
N GLU A 51 2.94 15.19 -7.64
CA GLU A 51 2.68 14.92 -9.05
C GLU A 51 3.32 13.60 -9.48
N GLY A 52 2.54 12.77 -10.17
CA GLY A 52 3.02 11.50 -10.69
C GLY A 52 3.09 10.37 -9.67
N PHE A 53 2.67 10.61 -8.44
CA PHE A 53 2.69 9.57 -7.42
C PHE A 53 1.56 8.56 -7.67
N TYR A 54 1.95 7.37 -8.07
CA TYR A 54 1.02 6.29 -8.37
C TYR A 54 1.22 5.19 -7.32
N ALA A 55 0.18 4.85 -6.58
CA ALA A 55 0.30 3.96 -5.44
C ALA A 55 -0.92 3.07 -5.26
N ALA A 56 -0.71 1.96 -4.60
CA ALA A 56 -1.77 1.07 -4.15
C ALA A 56 -1.51 0.69 -2.70
N TYR A 57 -2.56 0.37 -1.98
CA TYR A 57 -2.48 0.04 -0.56
C TYR A 57 -3.16 -1.29 -0.30
N PHE A 58 -2.57 -2.06 0.60
CA PHE A 58 -3.16 -3.35 0.98
C PHE A 58 -2.71 -3.73 2.39
N ARG A 59 -3.41 -4.69 2.99
CA ARG A 59 -2.97 -5.29 4.25
C ARG A 59 -2.51 -6.72 3.99
N ASP A 60 -1.45 -7.10 4.68
CA ASP A 60 -0.97 -8.48 4.61
C ASP A 60 -1.81 -9.39 5.52
N LEU A 61 -1.44 -10.67 5.59
CA LEU A 61 -2.17 -11.64 6.39
C LEU A 61 -2.12 -11.36 7.89
N ASP A 62 -1.11 -10.62 8.33
CA ASP A 62 -0.96 -10.23 9.73
C ASP A 62 -1.65 -8.90 10.04
N GLY A 63 -2.30 -8.29 9.05
CA GLY A 63 -3.01 -7.04 9.23
C GLY A 63 -2.15 -5.79 9.10
N ASN A 64 -0.88 -5.93 8.72
CA ASN A 64 0.01 -4.78 8.52
C ASN A 64 -0.35 -4.06 7.24
N LYS A 65 -0.40 -2.73 7.29
CA LYS A 65 -0.67 -1.93 6.11
C LYS A 65 0.61 -1.69 5.33
N LEU A 66 0.53 -1.92 4.03
CA LEU A 66 1.64 -1.69 3.12
C LEU A 66 1.17 -0.84 1.95
N ASP A 67 2.11 -0.09 1.36
CA ASP A 67 1.85 0.55 0.09
C ASP A 67 2.94 0.16 -0.90
N VAL A 68 2.58 0.11 -2.17
CA VAL A 68 3.51 -0.06 -3.28
C VAL A 68 3.32 1.14 -4.20
N PHE A 69 4.41 1.76 -4.61
CA PHE A 69 4.31 3.03 -5.31
C PHE A 69 5.45 3.26 -6.30
N CYS A 70 5.20 4.17 -7.22
CA CYS A 70 6.22 4.71 -8.11
C CYS A 70 5.92 6.17 -8.39
N TYR A 71 6.93 6.88 -8.90
CA TYR A 71 6.76 8.23 -9.42
C TYR A 71 6.95 8.19 -10.93
N ASP A 72 6.06 8.83 -11.63
CA ASP A 72 6.10 8.93 -13.09
C ASP A 72 6.82 10.18 -13.55
#